data_aefc5f485fff8a855976ac1583c9729f
#
_entry.id   aefc5f485fff8a855976ac1583c9729f
#
_cell.length_a   1.000
_cell.length_b   1.000
_cell.length_c   1.000
_cell.angle_alpha   90.00
_cell.angle_beta   90.00
_cell.angle_gamma   90.00
#
_symmetry.space_group_name_H-M   'P 1'
#
loop_
_entity.id
_entity.type
_entity.pdbx_description
1 polymer ?
#
loop_
_entity_poly.entity_id
_entity_poly.type
_entity_poly.pdbx_seq_one_letter_code
_entity_poly.pdbx_strand_id
1 'polypeptide(L)'
;MRMVHPAWLGAIALAGLLTAPPAQAQAGHPTSGQDQLELSRANIQTRRQEIVQQLMELTPAESEKFWPVYREFRNEVAKQGDERLDWTERFANQASTMSDDQSKKLLDDWFKLREKQIDLQKKYAGKFRKAVPGAKVVRFYQVENALNTVVSAGLQAALPMAGDTTTQ
;
A
#
# COMPACT_ATOMS: atom_id res chain seq x y z
N MET A 1 30.49 46.77 64.48
CA MET A 1 29.60 47.80 64.97
C MET A 1 28.23 47.63 64.32
N ARG A 2 27.27 47.23 65.14
CA ARG A 2 25.84 47.60 65.19
C ARG A 2 25.03 47.26 63.92
N MET A 3 24.14 46.18 64.00
CA MET A 3 22.71 46.33 64.40
C MET A 3 21.87 46.92 63.23
N VAL A 4 20.70 46.46 62.84
CA VAL A 4 19.49 45.84 63.49
C VAL A 4 18.58 45.31 62.43
N HIS A 5 17.82 44.26 62.77
CA HIS A 5 16.59 43.82 62.02
C HIS A 5 15.45 44.86 62.22
N PRO A 6 14.34 44.83 61.52
CA PRO A 6 13.41 43.70 61.58
C PRO A 6 12.58 43.37 60.30
N ALA A 7 11.99 42.21 60.40
CA ALA A 7 10.91 41.58 59.67
C ALA A 7 9.71 42.45 59.24
N TRP A 8 9.16 42.15 58.06
CA TRP A 8 7.71 42.25 57.82
C TRP A 8 7.24 41.12 56.93
N LEU A 9 6.30 40.36 57.46
CA LEU A 9 5.52 39.30 56.81
C LEU A 9 4.58 39.92 55.76
N GLY A 10 4.55 39.39 54.57
CA GLY A 10 3.56 39.66 53.55
C GLY A 10 3.29 38.40 52.78
N ALA A 11 2.28 37.63 53.22
CA ALA A 11 1.76 36.49 52.49
C ALA A 11 1.01 36.96 51.26
N ILE A 12 1.52 36.68 50.07
CA ILE A 12 0.77 36.79 48.81
C ILE A 12 0.46 35.40 48.35
N ALA A 13 -0.81 35.03 48.48
CA ALA A 13 -1.35 33.80 47.87
C ALA A 13 -1.38 33.99 46.36
N LEU A 14 -0.48 33.34 45.64
CA LEU A 14 -0.54 33.25 44.20
C LEU A 14 -1.44 32.06 43.84
N ALA A 15 -2.66 32.36 43.41
CA ALA A 15 -3.56 31.37 42.80
C ALA A 15 -2.92 30.87 41.50
N GLY A 16 -2.39 29.65 41.52
CA GLY A 16 -1.88 28.96 40.33
C GLY A 16 -3.02 28.60 39.37
N LEU A 17 -3.10 29.32 38.27
CA LEU A 17 -3.86 28.91 37.10
C LEU A 17 -3.17 27.65 36.51
N LEU A 18 -3.74 26.50 36.81
CA LEU A 18 -3.45 25.26 36.11
C LEU A 18 -3.97 25.40 34.66
N THR A 19 -3.12 25.88 33.77
CA THR A 19 -3.35 25.72 32.33
C THR A 19 -3.07 24.27 31.99
N ALA A 20 -4.15 23.49 31.81
CA ALA A 20 -4.06 22.19 31.21
C ALA A 20 -3.41 22.33 29.82
N PRO A 21 -2.43 21.49 29.46
CA PRO A 21 -1.90 21.48 28.10
C PRO A 21 -3.02 21.09 27.13
N PRO A 22 -3.05 21.66 25.90
CA PRO A 22 -4.03 21.26 24.90
C PRO A 22 -3.85 19.76 24.68
N ALA A 23 -4.96 19.03 24.78
CA ALA A 23 -5.02 17.62 24.41
C ALA A 23 -4.54 17.52 22.94
N GLN A 24 -3.32 17.05 22.76
CA GLN A 24 -2.85 16.66 21.45
C GLN A 24 -3.78 15.53 21.01
N ALA A 25 -4.57 15.78 19.98
CA ALA A 25 -5.32 14.74 19.29
C ALA A 25 -4.30 13.70 18.84
N GLN A 26 -4.21 12.62 19.58
CA GLN A 26 -3.46 11.45 19.18
C GLN A 26 -4.13 10.97 17.90
N ALA A 27 -3.46 11.16 16.77
CA ALA A 27 -3.79 10.50 15.54
C ALA A 27 -3.90 9.01 15.89
N GLY A 28 -5.13 8.48 15.83
CA GLY A 28 -5.42 7.12 16.25
C GLY A 28 -4.46 6.16 15.57
N HIS A 29 -3.72 5.40 16.36
CA HIS A 29 -2.92 4.30 15.84
C HIS A 29 -3.89 3.28 15.23
N PRO A 30 -3.61 2.74 14.06
CA PRO A 30 -4.45 1.71 13.48
C PRO A 30 -4.60 0.57 14.48
N THR A 31 -5.82 0.32 14.89
CA THR A 31 -6.14 -0.60 16.00
C THR A 31 -6.28 -2.05 15.55
N SER A 32 -6.29 -2.29 14.24
CA SER A 32 -6.39 -3.64 13.67
C SER A 32 -5.33 -3.91 12.61
N GLY A 33 -4.99 -5.18 12.38
CA GLY A 33 -4.11 -5.59 11.28
C GLY A 33 -4.68 -5.19 9.91
N GLN A 34 -6.00 -5.08 9.80
CA GLN A 34 -6.68 -4.61 8.59
C GLN A 34 -6.41 -3.13 8.33
N ASP A 35 -6.49 -2.28 9.36
CA ASP A 35 -6.18 -0.85 9.22
C ASP A 35 -4.73 -0.60 8.81
N GLN A 36 -3.79 -1.41 9.33
CA GLN A 36 -2.38 -1.35 8.94
C GLN A 36 -2.16 -1.76 7.48
N LEU A 37 -2.87 -2.79 7.03
CA LEU A 37 -2.83 -3.25 5.64
C LEU A 37 -3.38 -2.18 4.68
N GLU A 38 -4.51 -1.56 5.03
CA GLU A 38 -5.14 -0.47 4.27
C GLU A 38 -4.20 0.74 4.15
N LEU A 39 -3.59 1.17 5.25
CA LEU A 39 -2.61 2.27 5.26
C LEU A 39 -1.39 1.94 4.40
N SER A 40 -0.89 0.71 4.48
CA SER A 40 0.24 0.25 3.66
C SER A 40 -0.13 0.25 2.17
N ARG A 41 -1.32 -0.22 1.82
CA ARG A 41 -1.84 -0.17 0.44
C ARG A 41 -1.96 1.26 -0.08
N ALA A 42 -2.51 2.19 0.72
CA ALA A 42 -2.63 3.59 0.36
C ALA A 42 -1.26 4.25 0.11
N ASN A 43 -0.28 3.99 0.98
CA ASN A 43 1.08 4.49 0.83
C ASN A 43 1.75 3.96 -0.44
N ILE A 44 1.63 2.67 -0.73
CA ILE A 44 2.15 2.06 -1.95
C ILE A 44 1.50 2.68 -3.19
N GLN A 45 0.18 2.92 -3.16
CA GLN A 45 -0.54 3.53 -4.28
C GLN A 45 -0.07 4.96 -4.54
N THR A 46 0.09 5.77 -3.49
CA THR A 46 0.56 7.15 -3.58
C THR A 46 1.97 7.21 -4.17
N ARG A 47 2.91 6.43 -3.63
CA ARG A 47 4.29 6.37 -4.13
C ARG A 47 4.36 5.89 -5.58
N ARG A 48 3.54 4.91 -5.94
CA ARG A 48 3.44 4.41 -7.31
C ARG A 48 2.97 5.51 -8.27
N GLN A 49 1.95 6.27 -7.89
CA GLN A 49 1.45 7.39 -8.71
C GLN A 49 2.52 8.47 -8.90
N GLU A 50 3.26 8.83 -7.86
CA GLU A 50 4.37 9.79 -7.92
C GLU A 50 5.45 9.32 -8.90
N ILE A 51 5.87 8.06 -8.83
CA ILE A 51 6.87 7.49 -9.74
C ILE A 51 6.37 7.50 -11.20
N VAL A 52 5.13 7.08 -11.42
CA VAL A 52 4.52 7.12 -12.76
C VAL A 52 4.47 8.57 -13.28
N GLN A 53 4.09 9.54 -12.44
CA GLN A 53 4.04 10.96 -12.82
C GLN A 53 5.41 11.47 -13.24
N GLN A 54 6.47 11.14 -12.48
CA GLN A 54 7.83 11.57 -12.78
C GLN A 54 8.38 10.94 -14.07
N LEU A 55 8.14 9.64 -14.27
CA LEU A 55 8.74 8.88 -15.36
C LEU A 55 7.98 8.98 -16.68
N MET A 56 6.70 9.35 -16.66
CA MET A 56 5.89 9.41 -17.87
C MET A 56 6.12 10.68 -18.70
N GLU A 57 6.61 11.75 -18.10
CA GLU A 57 6.88 13.04 -18.81
C GLU A 57 5.70 13.48 -19.69
N LEU A 58 4.49 13.44 -19.13
CA LEU A 58 3.27 13.78 -19.87
C LEU A 58 3.17 15.29 -20.09
N THR A 59 2.75 15.68 -21.27
CA THR A 59 2.29 17.06 -21.50
C THR A 59 0.97 17.31 -20.74
N PRO A 60 0.57 18.58 -20.50
CA PRO A 60 -0.73 18.89 -19.87
C PRO A 60 -1.92 18.20 -20.56
N ALA A 61 -1.98 18.24 -21.87
CA ALA A 61 -3.06 17.64 -22.66
C ALA A 61 -3.08 16.10 -22.60
N GLU A 62 -1.90 15.46 -22.50
CA GLU A 62 -1.80 14.02 -22.29
C GLU A 62 -2.21 13.64 -20.85
N SER A 63 -1.81 14.43 -19.86
CA SER A 63 -2.15 14.23 -18.45
C SER A 63 -3.66 14.22 -18.22
N GLU A 64 -4.39 15.15 -18.81
CA GLU A 64 -5.86 15.22 -18.71
C GLU A 64 -6.53 13.92 -19.16
N LYS A 65 -5.99 13.26 -20.18
CA LYS A 65 -6.55 12.02 -20.74
C LYS A 65 -6.00 10.77 -20.05
N PHE A 66 -4.74 10.80 -19.61
CA PHE A 66 -4.06 9.65 -19.02
C PHE A 66 -4.57 9.33 -17.61
N TRP A 67 -4.65 10.32 -16.72
CA TRP A 67 -4.94 10.09 -15.31
C TRP A 67 -6.32 9.49 -15.03
N PRO A 68 -7.40 9.83 -15.72
CA PRO A 68 -8.66 9.11 -15.55
C PRO A 68 -8.55 7.61 -15.87
N VAL A 69 -7.88 7.26 -16.98
CA VAL A 69 -7.64 5.86 -17.36
C VAL A 69 -6.74 5.14 -16.36
N TYR A 70 -5.70 5.83 -15.86
CA TYR A 70 -4.80 5.28 -14.84
C TYR A 70 -5.53 4.94 -13.55
N ARG A 71 -6.37 5.85 -13.04
CA ARG A 71 -7.16 5.59 -11.82
C ARG A 71 -8.10 4.40 -12.00
N GLU A 72 -8.79 4.33 -13.13
CA GLU A 72 -9.67 3.20 -13.44
C GLU A 72 -8.88 1.89 -13.50
N PHE A 73 -7.72 1.88 -14.18
CA PHE A 73 -6.80 0.75 -14.24
C PHE A 73 -6.37 0.30 -12.83
N ARG A 74 -5.95 1.24 -11.99
CA ARG A 74 -5.48 0.93 -10.63
C ARG A 74 -6.59 0.36 -9.73
N ASN A 75 -7.81 0.85 -9.88
CA ASN A 75 -8.97 0.30 -9.16
C ASN A 75 -9.24 -1.17 -9.55
N GLU A 76 -9.16 -1.49 -10.83
CA GLU A 76 -9.33 -2.88 -11.28
C GLU A 76 -8.15 -3.77 -10.85
N VAL A 77 -6.91 -3.26 -10.87
CA VAL A 77 -5.75 -3.98 -10.33
C VAL A 77 -5.90 -4.24 -8.84
N ALA A 78 -6.46 -3.31 -8.07
CA ALA A 78 -6.70 -3.50 -6.64
C ALA A 78 -7.69 -4.65 -6.38
N LYS A 79 -8.80 -4.71 -7.14
CA LYS A 79 -9.77 -5.83 -7.04
C LYS A 79 -9.13 -7.19 -7.32
N GLN A 80 -8.27 -7.27 -8.35
CA GLN A 80 -7.51 -8.50 -8.62
C GLN A 80 -6.46 -8.79 -7.53
N GLY A 81 -5.99 -7.76 -6.84
CA GLY A 81 -5.10 -7.88 -5.69
C GLY A 81 -5.76 -8.61 -4.53
N ASP A 82 -7.03 -8.36 -4.27
CA ASP A 82 -7.80 -9.03 -3.22
C ASP A 82 -8.02 -10.52 -3.55
N GLU A 83 -8.35 -10.85 -4.81
CA GLU A 83 -8.46 -12.25 -5.26
C GLU A 83 -7.12 -13.00 -5.11
N ARG A 84 -6.00 -12.32 -5.37
CA ARG A 84 -4.67 -12.90 -5.22
C ARG A 84 -4.28 -13.07 -3.75
N LEU A 85 -4.69 -12.16 -2.87
CA LEU A 85 -4.48 -12.30 -1.43
C LEU A 85 -5.21 -13.52 -0.88
N ASP A 86 -6.48 -13.70 -1.24
CA ASP A 86 -7.27 -14.88 -0.88
C ASP A 86 -6.61 -16.19 -1.34
N TRP A 87 -6.09 -16.21 -2.58
CA TRP A 87 -5.34 -17.36 -3.07
C TRP A 87 -4.07 -17.61 -2.24
N THR A 88 -3.33 -16.56 -1.90
CA THR A 88 -2.09 -16.63 -1.11
C THR A 88 -2.36 -17.18 0.30
N GLU A 89 -3.43 -16.73 0.94
CA GLU A 89 -3.84 -17.23 2.26
C GLU A 89 -4.23 -18.70 2.23
N ARG A 90 -5.02 -19.10 1.21
CA ARG A 90 -5.36 -20.53 1.01
C ARG A 90 -4.12 -21.39 0.78
N PHE A 91 -3.18 -20.91 -0.02
CA PHE A 91 -1.91 -21.60 -0.26
C PHE A 91 -1.11 -21.74 1.04
N ALA A 92 -0.90 -20.65 1.76
CA ALA A 92 -0.12 -20.66 3.01
C ALA A 92 -0.70 -21.62 4.07
N ASN A 93 -2.03 -21.67 4.17
CA ASN A 93 -2.72 -22.55 5.13
C ASN A 93 -2.69 -24.03 4.76
N GLN A 94 -2.40 -24.38 3.52
CA GLN A 94 -2.44 -25.75 3.01
C GLN A 94 -1.07 -26.28 2.56
N ALA A 95 -0.04 -25.44 2.50
CA ALA A 95 1.24 -25.73 1.86
C ALA A 95 1.91 -27.04 2.35
N SER A 96 1.82 -27.34 3.65
CA SER A 96 2.46 -28.52 4.26
C SER A 96 1.61 -29.80 4.25
N THR A 97 0.29 -29.71 4.03
CA THR A 97 -0.66 -30.84 4.16
C THR A 97 -1.51 -31.06 2.91
N MET A 98 -1.15 -30.41 1.81
CA MET A 98 -1.91 -30.35 0.58
C MET A 98 -2.03 -31.73 -0.10
N SER A 99 -3.26 -32.17 -0.40
CA SER A 99 -3.49 -33.33 -1.24
C SER A 99 -3.26 -33.00 -2.73
N ASP A 100 -3.13 -34.04 -3.58
CA ASP A 100 -2.95 -33.89 -5.02
C ASP A 100 -4.10 -33.09 -5.67
N ASP A 101 -5.35 -33.35 -5.27
CA ASP A 101 -6.51 -32.61 -5.77
C ASP A 101 -6.52 -31.15 -5.35
N GLN A 102 -6.12 -30.85 -4.11
CA GLN A 102 -5.96 -29.49 -3.61
C GLN A 102 -4.85 -28.76 -4.36
N SER A 103 -3.72 -29.42 -4.58
CA SER A 103 -2.58 -28.89 -5.34
C SER A 103 -2.98 -28.52 -6.77
N LYS A 104 -3.67 -29.43 -7.45
CA LYS A 104 -4.18 -29.21 -8.80
C LYS A 104 -5.12 -27.99 -8.84
N LYS A 105 -6.09 -27.93 -7.93
CA LYS A 105 -7.05 -26.83 -7.86
C LYS A 105 -6.37 -25.48 -7.59
N LEU A 106 -5.42 -25.42 -6.67
CA LEU A 106 -4.68 -24.20 -6.37
C LEU A 106 -3.84 -23.72 -7.57
N LEU A 107 -3.21 -24.64 -8.29
CA LEU A 107 -2.46 -24.33 -9.50
C LEU A 107 -3.37 -23.81 -10.61
N ASP A 108 -4.52 -24.44 -10.85
CA ASP A 108 -5.50 -23.98 -11.82
C ASP A 108 -6.03 -22.58 -11.47
N ASP A 109 -6.31 -22.30 -10.18
CA ASP A 109 -6.75 -21.01 -9.71
C ASP A 109 -5.64 -19.95 -9.89
N TRP A 110 -4.36 -20.31 -9.66
CA TRP A 110 -3.23 -19.44 -9.91
C TRP A 110 -3.11 -19.04 -11.39
N PHE A 111 -3.25 -20.00 -12.31
CA PHE A 111 -3.23 -19.72 -13.75
C PHE A 111 -4.37 -18.79 -14.15
N LYS A 112 -5.60 -19.01 -13.66
CA LYS A 112 -6.73 -18.11 -13.89
C LYS A 112 -6.46 -16.68 -13.42
N LEU A 113 -5.84 -16.50 -12.26
CA LEU A 113 -5.44 -15.17 -11.77
C LEU A 113 -4.42 -14.49 -12.70
N ARG A 114 -3.47 -15.26 -13.26
CA ARG A 114 -2.49 -14.74 -14.23
C ARG A 114 -3.15 -14.35 -15.54
N GLU A 115 -4.08 -15.15 -16.05
CA GLU A 115 -4.85 -14.83 -17.24
C GLU A 115 -5.67 -13.56 -17.06
N LYS A 116 -6.44 -13.44 -15.98
CA LYS A 116 -7.17 -12.22 -15.64
C LYS A 116 -6.27 -10.99 -15.60
N GLN A 117 -5.05 -11.10 -15.06
CA GLN A 117 -4.08 -10.00 -15.00
C GLN A 117 -3.65 -9.58 -16.41
N ILE A 118 -3.34 -10.54 -17.28
CA ILE A 118 -2.94 -10.28 -18.67
C ILE A 118 -4.08 -9.62 -19.44
N ASP A 119 -5.30 -10.14 -19.30
CA ASP A 119 -6.48 -9.60 -20.00
C ASP A 119 -6.80 -8.17 -19.55
N LEU A 120 -6.65 -7.89 -18.25
CA LEU A 120 -6.76 -6.53 -17.75
C LEU A 120 -5.74 -5.59 -18.40
N GLN A 121 -4.48 -6.01 -18.47
CA GLN A 121 -3.42 -5.23 -19.12
C GLN A 121 -3.72 -4.97 -20.59
N LYS A 122 -4.15 -6.00 -21.35
CA LYS A 122 -4.55 -5.86 -22.76
C LYS A 122 -5.72 -4.87 -22.93
N LYS A 123 -6.76 -5.01 -22.10
CA LYS A 123 -7.92 -4.11 -22.09
C LYS A 123 -7.49 -2.66 -21.91
N TYR A 124 -6.65 -2.38 -20.91
CA TYR A 124 -6.22 -1.03 -20.61
C TYR A 124 -5.15 -0.49 -21.55
N ALA A 125 -4.32 -1.35 -22.16
CA ALA A 125 -3.44 -0.93 -23.24
C ALA A 125 -4.22 -0.27 -24.40
N GLY A 126 -5.40 -0.81 -24.73
CA GLY A 126 -6.32 -0.21 -25.70
C GLY A 126 -6.85 1.17 -25.28
N LYS A 127 -7.16 1.35 -23.97
CA LYS A 127 -7.60 2.65 -23.44
C LYS A 127 -6.46 3.66 -23.38
N PHE A 128 -5.27 3.27 -22.93
CA PHE A 128 -4.09 4.14 -22.89
C PHE A 128 -3.64 4.62 -24.27
N ARG A 129 -3.73 3.78 -25.32
CA ARG A 129 -3.44 4.18 -26.70
C ARG A 129 -4.36 5.29 -27.22
N LYS A 130 -5.56 5.44 -26.66
CA LYS A 130 -6.46 6.56 -26.99
C LYS A 130 -6.14 7.85 -26.20
N ALA A 131 -5.41 7.72 -25.09
CA ALA A 131 -5.06 8.81 -24.19
C ALA A 131 -3.71 9.44 -24.51
N VAL A 132 -2.70 8.62 -24.88
CA VAL A 132 -1.31 9.05 -25.08
C VAL A 132 -0.67 8.32 -26.28
N PRO A 133 0.42 8.86 -26.86
CA PRO A 133 1.18 8.22 -27.94
C PRO A 133 1.67 6.81 -27.55
N GLY A 134 1.77 5.92 -28.54
CA GLY A 134 2.13 4.53 -28.33
C GLY A 134 3.45 4.32 -27.58
N ALA A 135 4.47 5.14 -27.84
CA ALA A 135 5.74 5.09 -27.10
C ALA A 135 5.55 5.35 -25.60
N LYS A 136 4.66 6.25 -25.20
CA LYS A 136 4.32 6.51 -23.81
C LYS A 136 3.53 5.38 -23.18
N VAL A 137 2.71 4.67 -23.95
CA VAL A 137 2.05 3.45 -23.47
C VAL A 137 3.07 2.37 -23.16
N VAL A 138 4.07 2.16 -24.03
CA VAL A 138 5.17 1.22 -23.78
C VAL A 138 5.94 1.61 -22.51
N ARG A 139 6.32 2.90 -22.38
CA ARG A 139 6.99 3.43 -21.19
C ARG A 139 6.17 3.16 -19.92
N PHE A 140 4.87 3.40 -19.96
CA PHE A 140 3.96 3.13 -18.84
C PHE A 140 4.04 1.67 -18.40
N TYR A 141 3.94 0.71 -19.34
CA TYR A 141 4.01 -0.71 -19.00
C TYR A 141 5.39 -1.14 -18.51
N GLN A 142 6.48 -0.51 -18.99
CA GLN A 142 7.82 -0.73 -18.45
C GLN A 142 7.90 -0.29 -16.98
N VAL A 143 7.39 0.90 -16.65
CA VAL A 143 7.35 1.42 -15.28
C VAL A 143 6.47 0.54 -14.38
N GLU A 144 5.26 0.20 -14.82
CA GLU A 144 4.36 -0.70 -14.07
C GLU A 144 4.99 -2.08 -13.84
N ASN A 145 5.66 -2.64 -14.84
CA ASN A 145 6.32 -3.93 -14.68
C ASN A 145 7.47 -3.86 -13.66
N ALA A 146 8.31 -2.83 -13.72
CA ALA A 146 9.39 -2.64 -12.76
C ALA A 146 8.85 -2.51 -11.32
N LEU A 147 7.82 -1.70 -11.11
CA LEU A 147 7.16 -1.53 -9.81
C LEU A 147 6.52 -2.84 -9.32
N ASN A 148 5.88 -3.60 -10.21
CA ASN A 148 5.30 -4.89 -9.84
C ASN A 148 6.37 -5.91 -9.48
N THR A 149 7.52 -5.90 -10.14
CA THR A 149 8.65 -6.80 -9.83
C THR A 149 9.16 -6.57 -8.41
N VAL A 150 9.37 -5.29 -8.03
CA VAL A 150 9.84 -4.94 -6.67
C VAL A 150 8.84 -5.39 -5.60
N VAL A 151 7.55 -5.10 -5.80
CA VAL A 151 6.50 -5.49 -4.84
C VAL A 151 6.37 -7.01 -4.76
N SER A 152 6.42 -7.71 -5.91
CA SER A 152 6.28 -9.17 -5.95
C SER A 152 7.45 -9.90 -5.31
N ALA A 153 8.68 -9.40 -5.46
CA ALA A 153 9.86 -9.99 -4.84
C ALA A 153 9.76 -10.01 -3.31
N GLY A 154 9.28 -8.89 -2.72
CA GLY A 154 9.06 -8.82 -1.28
C GLY A 154 7.99 -9.79 -0.77
N LEU A 155 6.92 -9.96 -1.53
CA LEU A 155 5.84 -10.90 -1.16
C LEU A 155 6.28 -12.37 -1.30
N GLN A 156 6.98 -12.71 -2.38
CA GLN A 156 7.42 -14.09 -2.61
C GLN A 156 8.42 -14.58 -1.58
N ALA A 157 9.29 -13.69 -1.10
CA ALA A 157 10.26 -14.02 -0.05
C ALA A 157 9.61 -14.42 1.30
N ALA A 158 8.34 -14.05 1.50
CA ALA A 158 7.58 -14.36 2.72
C ALA A 158 6.70 -15.61 2.61
N LEU A 159 6.61 -16.23 1.43
CA LEU A 159 5.76 -17.41 1.22
C LEU A 159 6.54 -18.71 1.46
N PRO A 160 5.94 -19.71 2.14
CA PRO A 160 6.53 -21.04 2.27
C PRO A 160 6.55 -21.75 0.90
N MET A 161 7.48 -22.69 0.72
CA MET A 161 7.44 -23.60 -0.43
C MET A 161 6.42 -24.72 -0.19
N ALA A 162 5.75 -25.16 -1.25
CA ALA A 162 4.83 -26.28 -1.14
C ALA A 162 5.60 -27.55 -0.68
N GLY A 163 5.07 -28.23 0.35
CA GLY A 163 5.70 -29.42 0.91
C GLY A 163 6.76 -29.16 1.98
N ASP A 164 7.08 -27.89 2.28
CA ASP A 164 7.96 -27.57 3.40
C ASP A 164 7.26 -27.90 4.72
N THR A 165 7.82 -28.88 5.43
CA THR A 165 7.43 -29.22 6.81
C THR A 165 8.25 -28.42 7.82
N THR A 166 8.83 -27.30 7.44
CA THR A 166 9.72 -26.52 8.29
C THR A 166 8.95 -25.96 9.47
N THR A 167 9.22 -26.59 10.54
CA THR A 167 8.82 -26.54 11.94
C THR A 167 8.65 -25.12 12.46
N GLN A 168 7.62 -24.96 13.21
CA GLN A 168 7.39 -23.90 14.20
C GLN A 168 8.53 -23.81 15.22
#